data_fcb7eb8e89d3e5c3d947423b547ed38d
#
_entry.id   fcb7eb8e89d3e5c3d947423b547ed38d
#
_cell.length_a   1.000
_cell.length_b   1.000
_cell.length_c   1.000
_cell.angle_alpha   90.00
_cell.angle_beta   90.00
_cell.angle_gamma   90.00
#
_symmetry.space_group_name_H-M   'P 1'
#
loop_
_entity.id
_entity.type
_entity.pdbx_description
1 polymer ?
#
loop_
_entity_poly.entity_id
_entity_poly.type
_entity_poly.pdbx_seq_one_letter_code
_entity_poly.pdbx_strand_id
1 'polypeptide(L)'
;EHLTKKYGEKTAVEDLSLHILKGEIYGFIGHNGAGKTTTLKSIVGILQFEEGEIRIDGDSIQENPLACKKKIAYIPDNPDLYKFMTGDKYLHFIADIFGVDEHTRQERIRKYADLFEITSDLAHPIASYSHGMKQKLAIIAAWIHNPELIIMDEPFVGLDPKASHILKGMMREVCDEGGAIFFSTHVLEVAEKLCDKVAIIKNGKLIRSGTMGEVKGDDCLEEVFLELEGE
;
A
#
# COMPACT_ATOMS: atom_id res chain seq x y z
N GLU A 1 -7.19 -15.81 -0.63
CA GLU A 1 -8.43 -16.59 -0.62
C GLU A 1 -8.77 -17.03 0.80
N HIS A 2 -10.02 -16.82 1.23
CA HIS A 2 -10.57 -17.23 2.52
C HIS A 2 -9.77 -16.79 3.75
N LEU A 3 -9.16 -15.59 3.68
CA LEU A 3 -8.34 -15.06 4.77
C LEU A 3 -9.17 -14.85 6.04
N THR A 4 -8.79 -15.51 7.11
CA THR A 4 -9.35 -15.29 8.46
C THR A 4 -8.24 -14.98 9.45
N LYS A 5 -8.38 -13.85 10.15
CA LYS A 5 -7.43 -13.38 11.17
C LYS A 5 -8.13 -13.08 12.49
N LYS A 6 -7.63 -13.70 13.57
CA LYS A 6 -8.16 -13.53 14.93
C LYS A 6 -7.11 -12.94 15.89
N TYR A 7 -7.56 -12.17 16.86
CA TYR A 7 -6.80 -11.69 18.01
C TYR A 7 -7.50 -12.19 19.29
N GLY A 8 -7.06 -13.33 19.80
CA GLY A 8 -7.78 -14.02 20.87
C GLY A 8 -9.19 -14.43 20.40
N GLU A 9 -10.21 -13.97 21.09
CA GLU A 9 -11.62 -14.25 20.73
C GLU A 9 -12.17 -13.30 19.63
N LYS A 10 -11.48 -12.20 19.35
CA LYS A 10 -11.95 -11.22 18.36
C LYS A 10 -11.50 -11.60 16.95
N THR A 11 -12.45 -11.85 16.06
CA THR A 11 -12.19 -11.98 14.63
C THR A 11 -12.04 -10.59 14.02
N ALA A 12 -10.85 -10.31 13.47
CA ALA A 12 -10.52 -9.02 12.86
C ALA A 12 -10.74 -9.03 11.34
N VAL A 13 -10.60 -10.20 10.71
CA VAL A 13 -10.90 -10.44 9.30
C VAL A 13 -11.51 -11.83 9.22
N GLU A 14 -12.62 -12.00 8.50
CA GLU A 14 -13.39 -13.23 8.42
C GLU A 14 -13.69 -13.58 6.96
N ASP A 15 -13.14 -14.70 6.49
CA ASP A 15 -13.39 -15.31 5.18
C ASP A 15 -13.22 -14.33 4.00
N LEU A 16 -12.18 -13.48 4.04
CA LEU A 16 -11.92 -12.48 3.03
C LEU A 16 -11.24 -13.09 1.81
N SER A 17 -11.86 -12.94 0.63
CA SER A 17 -11.28 -13.34 -0.64
C SER A 17 -11.23 -12.15 -1.59
N LEU A 18 -10.02 -11.87 -2.15
CA LEU A 18 -9.79 -10.79 -3.11
C LEU A 18 -8.85 -11.29 -4.22
N HIS A 19 -9.01 -10.73 -5.41
CA HIS A 19 -8.13 -11.00 -6.53
C HIS A 19 -7.72 -9.69 -7.21
N ILE A 20 -6.42 -9.39 -7.19
CA ILE A 20 -5.83 -8.18 -7.73
C ILE A 20 -5.02 -8.57 -8.97
N LEU A 21 -5.30 -7.95 -10.09
CA LEU A 21 -4.64 -8.23 -11.36
C LEU A 21 -3.50 -7.25 -11.63
N LYS A 22 -2.54 -7.68 -12.45
CA LYS A 22 -1.51 -6.77 -13.00
C LYS A 22 -2.17 -5.66 -13.81
N GLY A 23 -1.67 -4.44 -13.68
CA GLY A 23 -2.23 -3.26 -14.32
C GLY A 23 -3.35 -2.56 -13.55
N GLU A 24 -3.75 -3.07 -12.37
CA GLU A 24 -4.87 -2.52 -11.60
C GLU A 24 -4.41 -1.68 -10.41
N ILE A 25 -5.08 -0.55 -10.21
CA ILE A 25 -5.11 0.16 -8.93
C ILE A 25 -6.36 -0.31 -8.18
N TYR A 26 -6.15 -1.06 -7.10
CA TYR A 26 -7.21 -1.65 -6.30
C TYR A 26 -7.34 -0.95 -4.94
N GLY A 27 -8.50 -0.34 -4.68
CA GLY A 27 -8.82 0.35 -3.43
C GLY A 27 -9.48 -0.58 -2.40
N PHE A 28 -9.01 -0.55 -1.15
CA PHE A 28 -9.57 -1.29 -0.04
C PHE A 28 -10.20 -0.31 0.97
N ILE A 29 -11.52 -0.25 0.98
CA ILE A 29 -12.31 0.81 1.59
C ILE A 29 -13.02 0.29 2.83
N GLY A 30 -13.04 1.09 3.88
CA GLY A 30 -13.76 0.77 5.13
C GLY A 30 -13.42 1.76 6.22
N HIS A 31 -14.20 1.76 7.31
CA HIS A 31 -13.91 2.61 8.47
C HIS A 31 -12.61 2.23 9.17
N ASN A 32 -12.20 3.06 10.11
CA ASN A 32 -11.18 2.71 11.09
C ASN A 32 -11.64 1.52 11.92
N GLY A 33 -10.77 0.50 11.99
CA GLY A 33 -11.09 -0.76 12.68
C GLY A 33 -11.87 -1.80 11.86
N ALA A 34 -12.19 -1.53 10.59
CA ALA A 34 -12.88 -2.48 9.71
C ALA A 34 -12.06 -3.74 9.36
N GLY A 35 -10.74 -3.76 9.63
CA GLY A 35 -9.86 -4.88 9.32
C GLY A 35 -8.82 -4.59 8.21
N LYS A 36 -8.80 -3.35 7.64
CA LYS A 36 -7.91 -2.99 6.52
C LYS A 36 -6.43 -3.25 6.83
N THR A 37 -5.87 -2.59 7.83
CA THR A 37 -4.46 -2.75 8.24
C THR A 37 -4.11 -4.19 8.59
N THR A 38 -5.03 -4.94 9.23
CA THR A 38 -4.85 -6.36 9.53
C THR A 38 -4.70 -7.16 8.25
N THR A 39 -5.57 -6.94 7.28
CA THR A 39 -5.52 -7.60 5.96
C THR A 39 -4.20 -7.28 5.26
N LEU A 40 -3.82 -6.00 5.14
CA LEU A 40 -2.57 -5.60 4.47
C LEU A 40 -1.34 -6.24 5.14
N LYS A 41 -1.26 -6.22 6.46
CA LYS A 41 -0.16 -6.84 7.22
C LYS A 41 -0.11 -8.36 7.08
N SER A 42 -1.26 -9.02 6.89
CA SER A 42 -1.30 -10.45 6.60
C SER A 42 -0.78 -10.74 5.20
N ILE A 43 -1.17 -9.93 4.19
CA ILE A 43 -0.73 -10.08 2.81
C ILE A 43 0.80 -9.95 2.69
N VAL A 44 1.41 -9.03 3.41
CA VAL A 44 2.88 -8.82 3.37
C VAL A 44 3.65 -9.77 4.31
N GLY A 45 2.95 -10.68 5.00
CA GLY A 45 3.57 -11.66 5.88
C GLY A 45 4.17 -11.07 7.16
N ILE A 46 3.65 -9.93 7.64
CA ILE A 46 3.95 -9.36 8.96
C ILE A 46 3.10 -10.04 10.03
N LEU A 47 1.84 -10.34 9.72
CA LEU A 47 0.93 -11.05 10.61
C LEU A 47 0.68 -12.46 10.07
N GLN A 48 0.76 -13.43 10.98
CA GLN A 48 0.25 -14.78 10.70
C GLN A 48 -1.28 -14.77 10.79
N PHE A 49 -1.92 -15.63 10.04
CA PHE A 49 -3.37 -15.78 9.99
C PHE A 49 -3.76 -17.23 10.23
N GLU A 50 -5.02 -17.44 10.63
CA GLU A 50 -5.48 -18.73 11.10
C GLU A 50 -6.00 -19.62 9.96
N GLU A 51 -6.66 -19.01 8.95
CA GLU A 51 -7.26 -19.72 7.84
C GLU A 51 -7.05 -18.97 6.53
N GLY A 52 -7.07 -19.69 5.41
CA GLY A 52 -6.96 -19.15 4.07
C GLY A 52 -5.57 -19.27 3.46
N GLU A 53 -5.42 -18.69 2.29
CA GLU A 53 -4.18 -18.67 1.52
C GLU A 53 -3.94 -17.31 0.89
N ILE A 54 -2.69 -16.86 0.90
CA ILE A 54 -2.27 -15.63 0.22
C ILE A 54 -1.17 -15.99 -0.78
N ARG A 55 -1.40 -15.65 -2.05
CA ARG A 55 -0.45 -15.85 -3.15
C ARG A 55 -0.05 -14.52 -3.77
N ILE A 56 1.23 -14.36 -4.03
CA ILE A 56 1.81 -13.23 -4.75
C ILE A 56 2.43 -13.78 -6.03
N ASP A 57 1.83 -13.47 -7.17
CA ASP A 57 2.24 -13.98 -8.47
C ASP A 57 2.48 -15.50 -8.47
N GLY A 58 1.52 -16.25 -7.88
CA GLY A 58 1.53 -17.71 -7.75
C GLY A 58 2.31 -18.27 -6.56
N ASP A 59 3.22 -17.52 -5.95
CA ASP A 59 3.97 -17.94 -4.76
C ASP A 59 3.12 -17.77 -3.48
N SER A 60 3.09 -18.79 -2.62
CA SER A 60 2.46 -18.69 -1.30
C SER A 60 3.32 -17.88 -0.34
N ILE A 61 2.71 -16.89 0.36
CA ILE A 61 3.41 -16.09 1.38
C ILE A 61 3.84 -16.93 2.58
N GLN A 62 3.19 -18.05 2.84
CA GLN A 62 3.49 -18.95 3.94
C GLN A 62 4.61 -19.92 3.59
N GLU A 63 4.63 -20.46 2.37
CA GLU A 63 5.61 -21.43 1.91
C GLU A 63 6.89 -20.78 1.37
N ASN A 64 6.75 -19.67 0.61
CA ASN A 64 7.81 -18.96 -0.07
C ASN A 64 7.90 -17.47 0.32
N PRO A 65 7.97 -17.11 1.62
CA PRO A 65 7.87 -15.72 2.06
C PRO A 65 8.94 -14.79 1.46
N LEU A 66 10.16 -15.30 1.24
CA LEU A 66 11.25 -14.50 0.65
C LEU A 66 11.00 -14.20 -0.83
N ALA A 67 10.47 -15.16 -1.60
CA ALA A 67 10.12 -14.94 -3.00
C ALA A 67 9.02 -13.87 -3.11
N CYS A 68 7.96 -13.99 -2.28
CA CYS A 68 6.90 -13.00 -2.22
C CYS A 68 7.42 -11.61 -1.82
N LYS A 69 8.24 -11.52 -0.75
CA LYS A 69 8.75 -10.23 -0.23
C LYS A 69 9.67 -9.50 -1.21
N LYS A 70 10.35 -10.21 -2.11
CA LYS A 70 11.15 -9.58 -3.17
C LYS A 70 10.30 -8.90 -4.25
N LYS A 71 9.06 -9.35 -4.44
CA LYS A 71 8.13 -8.84 -5.45
C LYS A 71 7.26 -7.68 -4.95
N ILE A 72 7.20 -7.46 -3.63
CA ILE A 72 6.31 -6.49 -3.02
C ILE A 72 7.03 -5.35 -2.34
N ALA A 73 6.37 -4.20 -2.26
CA ALA A 73 6.68 -3.13 -1.32
C ALA A 73 5.49 -2.89 -0.39
N TYR A 74 5.76 -2.50 0.86
CA TYR A 74 4.74 -2.15 1.83
C TYR A 74 5.01 -0.80 2.47
N ILE A 75 4.02 0.08 2.45
CA ILE A 75 4.07 1.38 3.12
C ILE A 75 2.94 1.40 4.16
N PRO A 76 3.28 1.40 5.47
CA PRO A 76 2.30 1.54 6.53
C PRO A 76 1.78 2.99 6.63
N ASP A 77 0.64 3.19 7.29
CA ASP A 77 0.04 4.51 7.57
C ASP A 77 0.97 5.43 8.38
N ASN A 78 1.78 4.85 9.23
CA ASN A 78 2.80 5.55 10.03
C ASN A 78 4.15 4.84 9.87
N PRO A 79 5.02 5.28 8.94
CA PRO A 79 6.30 4.66 8.70
C PRO A 79 7.24 4.79 9.91
N ASP A 80 7.57 3.65 10.52
CA ASP A 80 8.59 3.58 11.59
C ASP A 80 9.98 3.37 10.98
N LEU A 81 10.56 4.47 10.52
CA LEU A 81 11.86 4.49 9.85
C LEU A 81 13.00 4.53 10.88
N TYR A 82 14.19 4.08 10.48
CA TYR A 82 15.38 4.10 11.33
C TYR A 82 15.85 5.52 11.65
N LYS A 83 15.37 6.08 12.77
CA LYS A 83 15.50 7.50 13.17
C LYS A 83 16.95 8.00 13.25
N PHE A 84 17.92 7.09 13.52
CA PHE A 84 19.33 7.43 13.64
C PHE A 84 20.09 7.44 12.31
N MET A 85 19.47 6.97 11.24
CA MET A 85 20.03 7.06 9.89
C MET A 85 19.69 8.42 9.26
N THR A 86 20.54 8.84 8.32
CA THR A 86 20.15 9.90 7.38
C THR A 86 19.21 9.32 6.32
N GLY A 87 18.40 10.17 5.67
CA GLY A 87 17.53 9.72 4.59
C GLY A 87 18.29 8.99 3.49
N ASP A 88 19.44 9.55 3.07
CA ASP A 88 20.31 8.93 2.07
C ASP A 88 20.77 7.53 2.46
N LYS A 89 21.34 7.38 3.67
CA LYS A 89 21.77 6.06 4.17
C LYS A 89 20.64 5.06 4.25
N TYR A 90 19.45 5.50 4.62
CA TYR A 90 18.28 4.64 4.67
C TYR A 90 17.89 4.13 3.27
N LEU A 91 17.85 5.00 2.26
CA LEU A 91 17.53 4.62 0.90
C LEU A 91 18.57 3.66 0.31
N HIS A 92 19.85 3.90 0.55
CA HIS A 92 20.93 2.97 0.15
C HIS A 92 20.81 1.63 0.86
N PHE A 93 20.50 1.61 2.15
CA PHE A 93 20.28 0.38 2.93
C PHE A 93 19.11 -0.45 2.36
N ILE A 94 17.99 0.18 2.01
CA ILE A 94 16.88 -0.52 1.37
C ILE A 94 17.30 -1.07 0.00
N ALA A 95 18.01 -0.29 -0.80
CA ALA A 95 18.52 -0.73 -2.09
C ALA A 95 19.45 -1.95 -1.97
N ASP A 96 20.29 -2.00 -0.94
CA ASP A 96 21.17 -3.15 -0.64
C ASP A 96 20.37 -4.41 -0.31
N ILE A 97 19.31 -4.30 0.51
CA ILE A 97 18.44 -5.42 0.88
C ILE A 97 17.81 -6.07 -0.37
N PHE A 98 17.41 -5.26 -1.35
CA PHE A 98 16.79 -5.73 -2.58
C PHE A 98 17.78 -6.00 -3.71
N GLY A 99 19.09 -5.81 -3.48
CA GLY A 99 20.15 -6.07 -4.45
C GLY A 99 20.15 -5.13 -5.65
N VAL A 100 19.68 -3.90 -5.48
CA VAL A 100 19.71 -2.87 -6.53
C VAL A 100 21.13 -2.37 -6.73
N ASP A 101 21.65 -2.46 -7.96
CA ASP A 101 23.01 -2.05 -8.29
C ASP A 101 23.22 -0.54 -8.07
N GLU A 102 24.50 -0.16 -7.91
CA GLU A 102 24.91 1.19 -7.52
C GLU A 102 24.40 2.28 -8.49
N HIS A 103 24.52 2.03 -9.80
CA HIS A 103 24.10 3.00 -10.82
C HIS A 103 22.59 3.21 -10.78
N THR A 104 21.81 2.13 -10.81
CA THR A 104 20.35 2.16 -10.76
C THR A 104 19.84 2.81 -9.48
N ARG A 105 20.45 2.51 -8.31
CA ARG A 105 20.01 3.09 -7.04
C ARG A 105 20.24 4.60 -7.01
N GLN A 106 21.40 5.08 -7.46
CA GLN A 106 21.70 6.52 -7.49
C GLN A 106 20.74 7.27 -8.41
N GLU A 107 20.47 6.72 -9.60
CA GLU A 107 19.52 7.30 -10.53
C GLU A 107 18.10 7.39 -9.93
N ARG A 108 17.61 6.30 -9.33
CA ARG A 108 16.26 6.25 -8.75
C ARG A 108 16.13 7.11 -7.51
N ILE A 109 17.12 7.09 -6.61
CA ILE A 109 17.13 7.96 -5.42
C ILE A 109 17.05 9.41 -5.84
N ARG A 110 17.89 9.84 -6.80
CA ARG A 110 17.88 11.21 -7.30
C ARG A 110 16.54 11.57 -7.94
N LYS A 111 16.03 10.73 -8.87
CA LYS A 111 14.76 10.93 -9.55
C LYS A 111 13.62 11.19 -8.55
N TYR A 112 13.45 10.28 -7.59
CA TYR A 112 12.33 10.36 -6.66
C TYR A 112 12.52 11.42 -5.57
N ALA A 113 13.74 11.65 -5.09
CA ALA A 113 14.01 12.70 -4.12
C ALA A 113 13.77 14.11 -4.71
N ASP A 114 14.17 14.32 -5.95
CA ASP A 114 13.91 15.59 -6.68
C ASP A 114 12.41 15.75 -6.91
N LEU A 115 11.70 14.67 -7.30
CA LEU A 115 10.27 14.69 -7.55
C LEU A 115 9.46 15.09 -6.30
N PHE A 116 9.83 14.57 -5.13
CA PHE A 116 9.21 14.88 -3.84
C PHE A 116 9.82 16.11 -3.14
N GLU A 117 10.80 16.77 -3.74
CA GLU A 117 11.47 17.97 -3.21
C GLU A 117 12.10 17.75 -1.82
N ILE A 118 12.74 16.59 -1.59
CA ILE A 118 13.44 16.28 -0.33
C ILE A 118 14.92 15.99 -0.53
N THR A 119 15.48 16.27 -1.71
CA THR A 119 16.90 16.00 -2.04
C THR A 119 17.85 16.64 -1.03
N SER A 120 17.63 17.92 -0.66
CA SER A 120 18.44 18.61 0.32
C SER A 120 18.36 18.04 1.74
N ASP A 121 17.24 17.38 2.05
CA ASP A 121 16.99 16.85 3.38
C ASP A 121 17.58 15.45 3.58
N LEU A 122 17.95 14.75 2.50
CA LEU A 122 18.50 13.41 2.58
C LEU A 122 19.77 13.30 3.41
N ALA A 123 20.54 14.36 3.53
CA ALA A 123 21.74 14.43 4.37
C ALA A 123 21.42 14.49 5.88
N HIS A 124 20.18 14.83 6.26
CA HIS A 124 19.80 15.01 7.65
C HIS A 124 19.29 13.69 8.29
N PRO A 125 19.41 13.53 9.61
CA PRO A 125 18.86 12.39 10.32
C PRO A 125 17.32 12.33 10.19
N ILE A 126 16.77 11.14 9.97
CA ILE A 126 15.33 10.88 9.85
C ILE A 126 14.57 11.32 11.13
N ALA A 127 15.24 11.35 12.27
CA ALA A 127 14.68 11.87 13.52
C ALA A 127 14.18 13.32 13.39
N SER A 128 14.80 14.14 12.51
CA SER A 128 14.42 15.54 12.28
C SER A 128 13.29 15.72 11.25
N TYR A 129 12.85 14.63 10.58
CA TYR A 129 11.85 14.71 9.54
C TYR A 129 10.46 14.91 10.13
N SER A 130 9.67 15.78 9.48
CA SER A 130 8.23 15.85 9.71
C SER A 130 7.53 14.53 9.31
N HIS A 131 6.27 14.37 9.71
CA HIS A 131 5.49 13.19 9.30
C HIS A 131 5.41 13.07 7.77
N GLY A 132 5.10 14.17 7.07
CA GLY A 132 5.05 14.18 5.60
C GLY A 132 6.40 13.85 4.94
N MET A 133 7.54 14.31 5.48
CA MET A 133 8.86 13.94 4.99
C MET A 133 9.15 12.45 5.18
N LYS A 134 8.75 11.86 6.31
CA LYS A 134 8.87 10.41 6.55
C LYS A 134 8.02 9.62 5.58
N GLN A 135 6.82 10.08 5.29
CA GLN A 135 5.94 9.46 4.31
C GLN A 135 6.56 9.51 2.91
N LYS A 136 7.06 10.67 2.47
CA LYS A 136 7.78 10.83 1.20
C LYS A 136 8.99 9.87 1.13
N LEU A 137 9.80 9.79 2.19
CA LEU A 137 10.95 8.89 2.24
C LEU A 137 10.55 7.40 2.16
N ALA A 138 9.48 7.00 2.82
CA ALA A 138 8.94 5.64 2.76
C ALA A 138 8.44 5.29 1.34
N ILE A 139 7.78 6.25 0.67
CA ILE A 139 7.37 6.09 -0.73
C ILE A 139 8.58 5.90 -1.63
N ILE A 140 9.60 6.74 -1.53
CA ILE A 140 10.82 6.60 -2.32
C ILE A 140 11.47 5.23 -2.09
N ALA A 141 11.60 4.81 -0.83
CA ALA A 141 12.17 3.51 -0.48
C ALA A 141 11.41 2.35 -1.13
N ALA A 142 10.07 2.43 -1.17
CA ALA A 142 9.22 1.41 -1.80
C ALA A 142 9.43 1.33 -3.32
N TRP A 143 9.69 2.43 -3.99
CA TRP A 143 9.88 2.48 -5.45
C TRP A 143 11.31 2.14 -5.92
N ILE A 144 12.32 2.16 -5.02
CA ILE A 144 13.73 1.93 -5.39
C ILE A 144 13.95 0.57 -6.06
N HIS A 145 13.30 -0.49 -5.58
CA HIS A 145 13.54 -1.85 -6.08
C HIS A 145 12.57 -2.29 -7.19
N ASN A 146 11.70 -1.40 -7.65
CA ASN A 146 10.74 -1.66 -8.73
C ASN A 146 9.87 -2.89 -8.47
N PRO A 147 9.04 -2.89 -7.41
CA PRO A 147 8.22 -4.03 -7.02
C PRO A 147 7.10 -4.31 -8.02
N GLU A 148 6.68 -5.57 -8.13
CA GLU A 148 5.54 -5.98 -8.96
C GLU A 148 4.19 -5.62 -8.32
N LEU A 149 4.15 -5.53 -6.97
CA LEU A 149 2.96 -5.14 -6.21
C LEU A 149 3.35 -4.16 -5.10
N ILE A 150 2.70 -3.01 -5.08
CA ILE A 150 2.86 -2.04 -4.00
C ILE A 150 1.61 -2.03 -3.13
N ILE A 151 1.80 -2.29 -1.85
CA ILE A 151 0.75 -2.33 -0.84
C ILE A 151 0.91 -1.12 0.07
N MET A 152 -0.15 -0.33 0.26
CA MET A 152 -0.08 0.90 1.04
C MET A 152 -1.27 1.03 2.00
N ASP A 153 -0.99 1.41 3.22
CA ASP A 153 -2.02 1.69 4.24
C ASP A 153 -2.17 3.21 4.37
N GLU A 154 -3.33 3.75 3.97
CA GLU A 154 -3.68 5.18 4.01
C GLU A 154 -2.60 6.12 3.41
N PRO A 155 -2.10 5.88 2.18
CA PRO A 155 -0.85 6.48 1.68
C PRO A 155 -0.89 8.00 1.50
N PHE A 156 -2.08 8.60 1.45
CA PHE A 156 -2.26 10.03 1.23
C PHE A 156 -2.27 10.85 2.52
N VAL A 157 -2.38 10.18 3.68
CA VAL A 157 -2.37 10.84 4.99
C VAL A 157 -1.01 11.47 5.24
N GLY A 158 -1.01 12.76 5.59
CA GLY A 158 0.21 13.53 5.86
C GLY A 158 0.95 14.07 4.63
N LEU A 159 0.52 13.74 3.42
CA LEU A 159 1.06 14.33 2.21
C LEU A 159 0.38 15.67 1.89
N ASP A 160 1.17 16.61 1.41
CA ASP A 160 0.66 17.84 0.82
C ASP A 160 -0.01 17.55 -0.56
N PRO A 161 -0.82 18.47 -1.11
CA PRO A 161 -1.52 18.26 -2.37
C PRO A 161 -0.61 17.94 -3.55
N LYS A 162 0.60 18.53 -3.59
CA LYS A 162 1.58 18.29 -4.64
C LYS A 162 2.13 16.87 -4.56
N ALA A 163 2.56 16.45 -3.37
CA ALA A 163 3.07 15.09 -3.15
C ALA A 163 1.98 14.04 -3.40
N SER A 164 0.72 14.32 -3.02
CA SER A 164 -0.41 13.45 -3.32
C SER A 164 -0.66 13.30 -4.83
N HIS A 165 -0.53 14.39 -5.59
CA HIS A 165 -0.65 14.34 -7.06
C HIS A 165 0.48 13.52 -7.69
N ILE A 166 1.72 13.71 -7.23
CA ILE A 166 2.89 12.95 -7.67
C ILE A 166 2.69 11.46 -7.40
N LEU A 167 2.29 11.08 -6.18
CA LEU A 167 2.06 9.69 -5.82
C LEU A 167 1.01 9.03 -6.73
N LYS A 168 -0.10 9.72 -7.02
CA LYS A 168 -1.13 9.20 -7.96
C LYS A 168 -0.56 8.92 -9.35
N GLY A 169 0.29 9.80 -9.87
CA GLY A 169 0.99 9.59 -11.14
C GLY A 169 1.90 8.36 -11.09
N MET A 170 2.72 8.25 -10.04
CA MET A 170 3.63 7.11 -9.84
C MET A 170 2.88 5.78 -9.70
N MET A 171 1.71 5.77 -9.04
CA MET A 171 0.87 4.57 -8.93
C MET A 171 0.37 4.12 -10.31
N ARG A 172 -0.05 5.06 -11.16
CA ARG A 172 -0.50 4.74 -12.51
C ARG A 172 0.64 4.25 -13.38
N GLU A 173 1.84 4.87 -13.31
CA GLU A 173 3.04 4.40 -14.02
C GLU A 173 3.36 2.93 -13.69
N VAL A 174 3.31 2.54 -12.41
CA VAL A 174 3.54 1.14 -12.00
C VAL A 174 2.54 0.19 -12.66
N CYS A 175 1.26 0.56 -12.71
CA CYS A 175 0.23 -0.26 -13.34
C CYS A 175 0.40 -0.33 -14.87
N ASP A 176 0.74 0.79 -15.52
CA ASP A 176 0.98 0.85 -16.96
C ASP A 176 2.22 0.00 -17.37
N GLU A 177 3.19 -0.15 -16.47
CA GLU A 177 4.37 -1.02 -16.62
C GLU A 177 4.09 -2.50 -16.27
N GLY A 178 2.84 -2.85 -15.90
CA GLY A 178 2.42 -4.22 -15.62
C GLY A 178 2.55 -4.64 -14.16
N GLY A 179 2.85 -3.71 -13.24
CA GLY A 179 2.73 -3.92 -11.80
C GLY A 179 1.28 -3.79 -11.32
N ALA A 180 1.07 -3.81 -10.01
CA ALA A 180 -0.23 -3.60 -9.39
C ALA A 180 -0.11 -2.74 -8.12
N ILE A 181 -1.18 -2.03 -7.81
CA ILE A 181 -1.29 -1.23 -6.60
C ILE A 181 -2.47 -1.73 -5.76
N PHE A 182 -2.23 -1.98 -4.48
CA PHE A 182 -3.28 -2.28 -3.51
C PHE A 182 -3.17 -1.34 -2.32
N PHE A 183 -4.15 -0.49 -2.08
CA PHE A 183 -4.07 0.46 -0.98
C PHE A 183 -5.38 0.57 -0.21
N SER A 184 -5.24 0.76 1.11
CA SER A 184 -6.38 1.08 1.96
C SER A 184 -6.65 2.58 1.95
N THR A 185 -7.92 2.95 2.06
CA THR A 185 -8.32 4.33 2.33
C THR A 185 -9.71 4.40 2.95
N HIS A 186 -9.94 5.47 3.72
CA HIS A 186 -11.26 5.89 4.14
C HIS A 186 -11.74 7.15 3.37
N VAL A 187 -10.91 7.66 2.45
CA VAL A 187 -11.25 8.84 1.63
C VAL A 187 -11.85 8.37 0.31
N LEU A 188 -13.18 8.30 0.26
CA LEU A 188 -13.95 7.73 -0.85
C LEU A 188 -13.72 8.45 -2.17
N GLU A 189 -13.62 9.79 -2.14
CA GLU A 189 -13.35 10.62 -3.33
C GLU A 189 -11.99 10.26 -3.99
N VAL A 190 -10.98 9.93 -3.20
CA VAL A 190 -9.67 9.49 -3.73
C VAL A 190 -9.80 8.14 -4.40
N ALA A 191 -10.50 7.19 -3.76
CA ALA A 191 -10.73 5.87 -4.32
C ALA A 191 -11.53 5.95 -5.63
N GLU A 192 -12.61 6.72 -5.64
CA GLU A 192 -13.48 6.87 -6.81
C GLU A 192 -12.74 7.41 -8.06
N LYS A 193 -11.81 8.35 -7.85
CA LYS A 193 -11.05 8.97 -8.94
C LYS A 193 -9.83 8.19 -9.41
N LEU A 194 -9.31 7.29 -8.56
CA LEU A 194 -8.01 6.66 -8.80
C LEU A 194 -8.11 5.17 -9.09
N CYS A 195 -9.06 4.46 -8.46
CA CYS A 195 -9.11 3.00 -8.49
C CYS A 195 -9.83 2.47 -9.73
N ASP A 196 -9.27 1.41 -10.31
CA ASP A 196 -9.93 0.60 -11.34
C ASP A 196 -10.96 -0.34 -10.69
N LYS A 197 -10.60 -0.91 -9.53
CA LYS A 197 -11.46 -1.76 -8.71
C LYS A 197 -11.43 -1.36 -7.24
N VAL A 198 -12.46 -1.71 -6.53
CA VAL A 198 -12.57 -1.49 -5.09
C VAL A 198 -13.16 -2.69 -4.36
N ALA A 199 -12.80 -2.84 -3.09
CA ALA A 199 -13.46 -3.71 -2.14
C ALA A 199 -13.84 -2.91 -0.90
N ILE A 200 -15.09 -3.07 -0.45
CA ILE A 200 -15.64 -2.45 0.76
C ILE A 200 -15.66 -3.50 1.86
N ILE A 201 -14.97 -3.20 2.96
CA ILE A 201 -14.91 -4.06 4.16
C ILE A 201 -15.61 -3.38 5.35
N LYS A 202 -16.43 -4.15 6.07
CA LYS A 202 -17.10 -3.73 7.31
C LYS A 202 -16.98 -4.84 8.33
N ASN A 203 -16.53 -4.51 9.54
CA ASN A 203 -16.40 -5.46 10.65
C ASN A 203 -15.64 -6.75 10.29
N GLY A 204 -14.58 -6.66 9.51
CA GLY A 204 -13.74 -7.78 9.09
C GLY A 204 -14.29 -8.59 7.91
N LYS A 205 -15.45 -8.23 7.36
CA LYS A 205 -16.10 -8.95 6.25
C LYS A 205 -16.10 -8.14 4.98
N LEU A 206 -15.88 -8.80 3.85
CA LEU A 206 -16.07 -8.20 2.53
C LEU A 206 -17.57 -8.01 2.29
N ILE A 207 -17.99 -6.77 2.06
CA ILE A 207 -19.38 -6.45 1.78
C ILE A 207 -19.65 -6.38 0.28
N ARG A 208 -18.75 -5.72 -0.46
CA ARG A 208 -18.87 -5.55 -1.90
C ARG A 208 -17.51 -5.41 -2.56
N SER A 209 -17.32 -5.96 -3.75
CA SER A 209 -16.11 -5.76 -4.55
C SER A 209 -16.41 -5.86 -6.03
N GLY A 210 -15.64 -5.16 -6.84
CA GLY A 210 -15.77 -5.15 -8.30
C GLY A 210 -15.05 -3.97 -8.92
N THR A 211 -15.25 -3.76 -10.21
CA THR A 211 -14.82 -2.53 -10.88
C THR A 211 -15.54 -1.32 -10.27
N MET A 212 -14.95 -0.14 -10.40
CA MET A 212 -15.57 1.08 -9.87
C MET A 212 -17.01 1.24 -10.36
N GLY A 213 -17.27 0.95 -11.65
CA GLY A 213 -18.62 1.04 -12.23
C GLY A 213 -19.61 0.00 -11.66
N GLU A 214 -19.16 -1.25 -11.43
CA GLU A 214 -19.99 -2.30 -10.83
C GLU A 214 -20.33 -2.02 -9.37
N VAL A 215 -19.43 -1.38 -8.62
CA VAL A 215 -19.64 -1.09 -7.21
C VAL A 215 -20.54 0.12 -7.02
N LYS A 216 -20.31 1.21 -7.74
CA LYS A 216 -21.07 2.44 -7.55
C LYS A 216 -22.36 2.52 -8.39
N GLY A 217 -22.44 1.83 -9.53
CA GLY A 217 -23.57 1.96 -10.45
C GLY A 217 -23.72 3.40 -10.95
N ASP A 218 -24.92 3.94 -10.85
CA ASP A 218 -25.24 5.31 -11.24
C ASP A 218 -24.98 6.34 -10.12
N ASP A 219 -24.74 5.89 -8.88
CA ASP A 219 -24.52 6.72 -7.69
C ASP A 219 -23.05 7.12 -7.52
N CYS A 220 -22.72 7.95 -6.55
CA CYS A 220 -21.34 8.16 -6.13
C CYS A 220 -20.92 7.08 -5.10
N LEU A 221 -19.61 6.85 -5.01
CA LEU A 221 -19.09 5.83 -4.09
C LEU A 221 -19.44 6.12 -2.61
N GLU A 222 -19.60 7.40 -2.25
CA GLU A 222 -19.98 7.82 -0.90
C GLU A 222 -21.41 7.42 -0.56
N GLU A 223 -22.37 7.58 -1.48
CA GLU A 223 -23.77 7.18 -1.29
C GLU A 223 -23.86 5.67 -1.10
N VAL A 224 -23.22 4.89 -1.98
CA VAL A 224 -23.17 3.43 -1.85
C VAL A 224 -22.52 2.97 -0.54
N PHE A 225 -21.45 3.66 -0.12
CA PHE A 225 -20.78 3.34 1.13
C PHE A 225 -21.69 3.59 2.34
N LEU A 226 -22.41 4.72 2.37
CA LEU A 226 -23.34 5.07 3.45
C LEU A 226 -24.52 4.10 3.52
N GLU A 227 -25.07 3.66 2.38
CA GLU A 227 -26.11 2.64 2.35
C GLU A 227 -25.67 1.33 2.98
N LEU A 228 -24.48 0.84 2.56
CA LEU A 228 -23.90 -0.40 3.10
C LEU A 228 -23.50 -0.32 4.59
N GLU A 229 -23.33 0.91 5.09
CA GLU A 229 -23.06 1.16 6.50
C GLU A 229 -24.34 1.17 7.35
N GLY A 230 -25.46 1.59 6.79
CA GLY A 230 -26.76 1.65 7.45
C GLY A 230 -27.47 0.31 7.59
N GLU A 231 -27.02 -0.71 6.86
CA GLU A 231 -27.47 -2.10 6.95
C GLU A 231 -26.63 -2.87 8.01
#